data_46348cac6a663677968c4bd57557bf17
#
_entry.id   46348cac6a663677968c4bd57557bf17
#
_cell.length_a   1.000
_cell.length_b   1.000
_cell.length_c   1.000
_cell.angle_alpha   90.00
_cell.angle_beta   90.00
_cell.angle_gamma   90.00
#
_symmetry.space_group_name_H-M   'P 1'
#
loop_
_entity.id
_entity.type
_entity.pdbx_description
1 polymer ?
#
loop_
_entity_poly.entity_id
_entity_poly.type
_entity_poly.pdbx_seq_one_letter_code
_entity_poly.pdbx_strand_id
1 'polypeptide(L)'
;MIAWGTITLMLASVAAGAVGMGGRFELAQLVIRERVVVRVPARAAPPKIKWKEKRAPKCMSAEGLAGAAVIEPDSIDLIARGGERFRVELAAACPGLAFYSGFYLVPSADRMICAGRDAIHARSGGACLIKRFRKLVPDD
;
A
#
# COMPACT_ATOMS: atom_id res chain seq x y z
N MET A 1 -0.24 -78.15 -59.44
CA MET A 1 0.33 -78.59 -58.17
C MET A 1 1.21 -77.53 -57.62
N ILE A 2 0.87 -77.17 -56.50
CA ILE A 2 1.07 -76.00 -55.73
C ILE A 2 2.49 -75.97 -55.16
N ALA A 3 3.28 -74.98 -55.54
CA ALA A 3 4.56 -74.71 -54.86
C ALA A 3 4.41 -73.51 -53.91
N TRP A 4 4.50 -73.82 -52.66
CA TRP A 4 4.49 -72.82 -51.63
C TRP A 4 5.86 -72.16 -51.57
N GLY A 5 5.91 -70.94 -52.00
CA GLY A 5 7.05 -70.07 -51.76
C GLY A 5 7.00 -69.51 -50.34
N THR A 6 7.90 -69.97 -49.52
CA THR A 6 8.11 -69.38 -48.18
C THR A 6 8.74 -68.02 -48.33
N ILE A 7 7.96 -67.01 -48.14
CA ILE A 7 8.46 -65.66 -48.04
C ILE A 7 9.07 -65.55 -46.67
N THR A 8 10.37 -65.62 -46.59
CA THR A 8 11.14 -65.36 -45.39
C THR A 8 11.12 -63.85 -45.19
N LEU A 9 10.25 -63.41 -44.28
CA LEU A 9 10.19 -62.02 -43.89
C LEU A 9 11.44 -61.76 -43.03
N MET A 10 12.48 -61.24 -43.65
CA MET A 10 13.59 -60.66 -42.92
C MET A 10 13.07 -59.44 -42.13
N LEU A 11 12.74 -59.68 -40.92
CA LEU A 11 12.58 -58.57 -39.97
C LEU A 11 13.97 -57.97 -39.80
N ALA A 12 14.22 -56.90 -40.56
CA ALA A 12 15.29 -55.99 -40.27
C ALA A 12 14.92 -55.31 -38.93
N SER A 13 15.47 -55.84 -37.92
CA SER A 13 15.49 -55.14 -36.63
C SER A 13 16.24 -53.81 -36.82
N VAL A 14 15.52 -52.83 -37.24
CA VAL A 14 16.01 -51.48 -37.07
C VAL A 14 16.10 -51.31 -35.56
N ALA A 15 17.26 -51.63 -35.02
CA ALA A 15 17.64 -51.09 -33.74
C ALA A 15 17.61 -49.59 -33.97
N ALA A 16 16.43 -49.03 -33.77
CA ALA A 16 16.31 -47.66 -33.47
C ALA A 16 17.19 -47.45 -32.25
N GLY A 17 18.44 -47.16 -32.53
CA GLY A 17 19.26 -46.48 -31.54
C GLY A 17 18.41 -45.31 -31.13
N ALA A 18 17.69 -45.49 -30.10
CA ALA A 18 17.25 -44.37 -29.33
C ALA A 18 18.53 -43.65 -28.98
N VAL A 19 18.96 -42.84 -29.93
CA VAL A 19 19.76 -41.69 -29.58
C VAL A 19 18.91 -41.06 -28.55
N GLY A 20 19.20 -41.40 -27.32
CA GLY A 20 18.72 -40.71 -26.17
C GLY A 20 19.24 -39.30 -26.25
N MET A 21 18.75 -38.61 -27.26
CA MET A 21 18.62 -37.17 -27.21
C MET A 21 17.38 -36.88 -26.39
N GLY A 22 17.25 -37.60 -25.28
CA GLY A 22 16.72 -37.06 -24.08
C GLY A 22 17.67 -35.97 -23.64
N GLY A 23 17.99 -35.07 -24.54
CA GLY A 23 18.33 -33.76 -24.16
C GLY A 23 17.15 -33.32 -23.34
N ARG A 24 17.20 -33.57 -22.05
CA ARG A 24 16.50 -32.73 -21.13
C ARG A 24 16.96 -31.35 -21.48
N PHE A 25 16.18 -30.68 -22.27
CA PHE A 25 16.23 -29.23 -22.29
C PHE A 25 15.77 -28.83 -20.88
N GLU A 26 16.67 -28.97 -19.94
CA GLU A 26 16.58 -28.16 -18.75
C GLU A 26 16.68 -26.74 -19.30
N LEU A 27 15.54 -26.18 -19.61
CA LEU A 27 15.41 -24.75 -19.64
C LEU A 27 15.78 -24.31 -18.24
N ALA A 28 17.09 -24.23 -18.01
CA ALA A 28 17.60 -23.44 -16.93
C ALA A 28 17.02 -22.06 -17.18
N GLN A 29 15.88 -21.80 -16.57
CA GLN A 29 15.40 -20.43 -16.48
C GLN A 29 16.48 -19.70 -15.70
N LEU A 30 17.41 -19.16 -16.46
CA LEU A 30 18.35 -18.20 -15.94
C LEU A 30 17.51 -16.98 -15.54
N VAL A 31 16.95 -17.02 -14.35
CA VAL A 31 16.32 -15.85 -13.73
C VAL A 31 17.49 -14.95 -13.34
N ILE A 32 17.92 -14.16 -14.30
CA ILE A 32 18.81 -13.04 -14.03
C ILE A 32 18.00 -12.06 -13.18
N ARG A 33 18.07 -12.23 -11.89
CA ARG A 33 17.63 -11.20 -10.96
C ARG A 33 18.70 -10.12 -10.97
N GLU A 34 18.70 -9.29 -11.98
CA GLU A 34 19.41 -8.04 -11.89
C GLU A 34 18.79 -7.25 -10.74
N ARG A 35 19.52 -7.20 -9.64
CA ARG A 35 19.22 -6.23 -8.61
C ARG A 35 19.64 -4.86 -9.16
N VAL A 36 18.71 -4.19 -9.80
CA VAL A 36 18.89 -2.79 -10.13
C VAL A 36 18.90 -2.04 -8.81
N VAL A 37 20.08 -1.77 -8.29
CA VAL A 37 20.26 -0.89 -7.14
C VAL A 37 20.14 0.53 -7.68
N VAL A 38 18.94 1.08 -7.68
CA VAL A 38 18.71 2.49 -7.93
C VAL A 38 19.18 3.24 -6.69
N ARG A 39 20.38 3.83 -6.75
CA ARG A 39 20.82 4.80 -5.76
C ARG A 39 20.01 6.08 -5.98
N VAL A 40 18.91 6.22 -5.28
CA VAL A 40 18.21 7.48 -5.19
C VAL A 40 19.07 8.40 -4.31
N PRO A 41 19.56 9.55 -4.80
CA PRO A 41 20.25 10.49 -3.95
C PRO A 41 19.28 10.88 -2.82
N ALA A 42 19.65 10.56 -1.59
CA ALA A 42 18.88 10.98 -0.43
C ALA A 42 18.87 12.52 -0.43
N ARG A 43 17.74 13.11 -0.76
CA ARG A 43 17.55 14.52 -0.45
C ARG A 43 17.71 14.66 1.05
N ALA A 44 18.51 15.64 1.46
CA ALA A 44 18.59 16.01 2.86
C ALA A 44 17.17 16.11 3.41
N ALA A 45 16.88 15.36 4.48
CA ALA A 45 15.57 15.42 5.09
C ALA A 45 15.26 16.89 5.42
N PRO A 46 14.08 17.38 5.05
CA PRO A 46 13.72 18.75 5.38
C PRO A 46 13.86 18.95 6.90
N PRO A 47 14.23 20.13 7.34
CA PRO A 47 14.39 20.42 8.76
C PRO A 47 13.09 20.04 9.47
N LYS A 48 13.19 19.35 10.60
CA LYS A 48 12.04 18.98 11.42
C LYS A 48 11.43 20.27 11.99
N ILE A 49 10.31 20.67 11.45
CA ILE A 49 9.55 21.80 11.98
C ILE A 49 8.99 21.41 13.34
N LYS A 50 9.32 22.18 14.36
CA LYS A 50 8.65 22.07 15.64
C LYS A 50 7.31 22.78 15.56
N TRP A 51 6.29 22.14 16.06
CA TRP A 51 4.94 22.67 16.03
C TRP A 51 4.46 23.03 17.43
N LYS A 52 3.92 24.22 17.56
CA LYS A 52 3.25 24.69 18.77
C LYS A 52 1.76 24.54 18.61
N GLU A 53 1.12 23.93 19.58
CA GLU A 53 -0.32 23.73 19.58
C GLU A 53 -1.06 24.95 20.14
N LYS A 54 -2.02 25.45 19.38
CA LYS A 54 -2.93 26.52 19.80
C LYS A 54 -4.37 26.03 19.80
N ARG A 55 -5.23 26.80 20.44
CA ARG A 55 -6.67 26.53 20.43
C ARG A 55 -7.20 26.54 19.00
N ALA A 56 -8.09 25.61 18.69
CA ALA A 56 -8.78 25.52 17.41
C ALA A 56 -10.30 25.51 17.61
N PRO A 57 -11.07 25.84 16.57
CA PRO A 57 -12.52 25.70 16.60
C PRO A 57 -12.93 24.24 16.84
N LYS A 58 -14.12 24.05 17.40
CA LYS A 58 -14.70 22.73 17.61
C LYS A 58 -15.10 22.03 16.32
N CYS A 59 -15.43 22.81 15.30
CA CYS A 59 -15.83 22.33 13.97
C CYS A 59 -14.98 22.99 12.88
N MET A 60 -14.73 22.24 11.79
CA MET A 60 -14.06 22.75 10.60
C MET A 60 -14.77 22.27 9.33
N SER A 61 -14.61 23.02 8.26
CA SER A 61 -15.19 22.63 6.97
C SER A 61 -14.42 21.47 6.35
N ALA A 62 -15.14 20.42 5.94
CA ALA A 62 -14.56 19.30 5.21
C ALA A 62 -14.04 19.71 3.83
N GLU A 63 -14.70 20.68 3.18
CA GLU A 63 -14.31 21.17 1.84
C GLU A 63 -12.99 21.95 1.85
N GLY A 64 -12.62 22.50 3.00
CA GLY A 64 -11.37 23.23 3.18
C GLY A 64 -10.13 22.35 3.32
N LEU A 65 -10.28 21.03 3.37
CA LEU A 65 -9.18 20.11 3.56
C LEU A 65 -8.47 19.80 2.23
N ALA A 66 -7.13 19.80 2.27
CA ALA A 66 -6.28 19.51 1.13
C ALA A 66 -5.47 18.22 1.34
N GLY A 67 -5.26 17.83 2.58
CA GLY A 67 -4.47 16.64 2.88
C GLY A 67 -4.52 16.24 4.35
N ALA A 68 -3.92 15.11 4.65
CA ALA A 68 -3.82 14.59 5.99
C ALA A 68 -2.60 13.69 6.16
N ALA A 69 -2.11 13.58 7.38
CA ALA A 69 -1.04 12.66 7.75
C ALA A 69 -1.35 12.01 9.10
N VAL A 70 -1.18 10.70 9.17
CA VAL A 70 -1.24 9.98 10.44
C VAL A 70 0.08 10.20 11.16
N ILE A 71 0.03 10.72 12.37
CA ILE A 71 1.21 11.04 13.17
C ILE A 71 1.44 9.95 14.23
N GLU A 72 0.39 9.63 14.96
CA GLU A 72 0.37 8.62 16.02
C GLU A 72 -0.94 7.82 15.96
N PRO A 73 -1.05 6.70 16.66
CA PRO A 73 -2.28 5.91 16.64
C PRO A 73 -3.54 6.65 17.08
N ASP A 74 -3.39 7.75 17.82
CA ASP A 74 -4.46 8.57 18.35
C ASP A 74 -4.44 10.02 17.85
N SER A 75 -3.57 10.34 16.88
CA SER A 75 -3.46 11.69 16.35
C SER A 75 -3.20 11.77 14.86
N ILE A 76 -3.87 12.69 14.20
CA ILE A 76 -3.80 12.95 12.78
C ILE A 76 -3.63 14.43 12.54
N ASP A 77 -2.75 14.81 11.63
CA ASP A 77 -2.65 16.18 11.18
C ASP A 77 -3.45 16.36 9.89
N LEU A 78 -4.37 17.31 9.90
CA LEU A 78 -5.13 17.75 8.75
C LEU A 78 -4.52 19.04 8.19
N ILE A 79 -4.41 19.11 6.87
CA ILE A 79 -3.86 20.26 6.18
C ILE A 79 -4.98 20.93 5.39
N ALA A 80 -5.25 22.17 5.70
CA ALA A 80 -6.22 22.98 4.97
C ALA A 80 -5.61 23.52 3.65
N ARG A 81 -6.47 23.85 2.68
CA ARG A 81 -6.04 24.43 1.41
C ARG A 81 -5.26 25.74 1.55
N GLY A 82 -5.52 26.48 2.62
CA GLY A 82 -4.75 27.68 2.96
C GLY A 82 -3.37 27.42 3.57
N GLY A 83 -2.98 26.14 3.72
CA GLY A 83 -1.71 25.77 4.34
C GLY A 83 -1.75 25.68 5.86
N GLU A 84 -2.86 25.99 6.48
CA GLU A 84 -3.03 25.81 7.92
C GLU A 84 -3.04 24.33 8.28
N ARG A 85 -2.46 24.01 9.42
CA ARG A 85 -2.38 22.63 9.90
C ARG A 85 -3.13 22.49 11.22
N PHE A 86 -3.91 21.45 11.32
CA PHE A 86 -4.69 21.13 12.50
C PHE A 86 -4.41 19.72 12.95
N ARG A 87 -4.08 19.54 14.20
CA ARG A 87 -3.98 18.23 14.83
C ARG A 87 -5.35 17.81 15.32
N VAL A 88 -5.76 16.62 14.92
CA VAL A 88 -6.95 15.94 15.42
C VAL A 88 -6.47 14.98 16.51
N GLU A 89 -6.94 15.18 17.73
CA GLU A 89 -6.78 14.20 18.78
C GLU A 89 -8.01 13.32 18.84
N LEU A 90 -7.80 12.00 18.82
CA LEU A 90 -8.86 11.01 18.95
C LEU A 90 -9.14 10.71 20.42
N ALA A 91 -10.32 10.19 20.71
CA ALA A 91 -10.71 9.81 22.06
C ALA A 91 -9.88 8.65 22.63
N ALA A 92 -9.39 7.78 21.74
CA ALA A 92 -8.51 6.67 22.05
C ALA A 92 -7.66 6.32 20.81
N ALA A 93 -6.66 5.47 20.99
CA ALA A 93 -5.90 4.91 19.88
C ALA A 93 -6.85 4.21 18.90
N CYS A 94 -6.67 4.50 17.61
CA CYS A 94 -7.53 4.00 16.54
C CYS A 94 -6.88 2.78 15.89
N PRO A 95 -7.39 1.57 16.12
CA PRO A 95 -6.83 0.35 15.53
C PRO A 95 -6.83 0.41 14.00
N GLY A 96 -5.72 0.01 13.39
CA GLY A 96 -5.59 -0.05 11.93
C GLY A 96 -5.33 1.28 11.23
N LEU A 97 -5.34 2.40 11.92
CA LEU A 97 -5.10 3.72 11.35
C LEU A 97 -3.70 3.83 10.75
N ALA A 98 -2.69 3.40 11.49
CA ALA A 98 -1.29 3.44 11.04
C ALA A 98 -0.96 2.31 10.06
N PHE A 99 -1.64 1.17 10.15
CA PHE A 99 -1.30 -0.01 9.38
C PHE A 99 -1.59 0.14 7.88
N TYR A 100 -2.70 0.77 7.52
CA TYR A 100 -3.12 0.97 6.14
C TYR A 100 -2.82 2.38 5.61
N SER A 101 -2.17 3.22 6.41
CA SER A 101 -1.82 4.62 6.06
C SER A 101 -2.98 5.39 5.43
N GLY A 102 -4.19 5.08 5.80
CA GLY A 102 -5.36 5.69 5.20
C GLY A 102 -6.60 5.59 6.05
N PHE A 103 -7.36 6.67 5.99
CA PHE A 103 -8.63 6.82 6.66
C PHE A 103 -9.56 7.64 5.77
N TYR A 104 -10.82 7.70 6.13
CA TYR A 104 -11.78 8.58 5.51
C TYR A 104 -12.63 9.27 6.55
N LEU A 105 -13.12 10.43 6.18
CA LEU A 105 -14.04 11.24 6.96
C LEU A 105 -15.39 11.26 6.24
N VAL A 106 -16.46 11.08 6.99
CA VAL A 106 -17.82 11.23 6.48
C VAL A 106 -18.38 12.51 7.09
N PRO A 107 -18.39 13.61 6.31
CA PRO A 107 -18.95 14.86 6.82
C PRO A 107 -20.44 14.70 7.09
N SER A 108 -20.94 15.34 8.13
CA SER A 108 -22.37 15.46 8.38
C SER A 108 -23.05 16.32 7.30
N ALA A 109 -24.38 16.37 7.29
CA ALA A 109 -25.16 17.09 6.27
C ALA A 109 -24.79 18.60 6.18
N ASP A 110 -24.25 19.17 7.23
CA ASP A 110 -23.73 20.55 7.28
C ASP A 110 -22.34 20.71 6.63
N ARG A 111 -21.75 19.63 6.10
CA ARG A 111 -20.38 19.56 5.55
C ARG A 111 -19.28 19.96 6.53
N MET A 112 -19.60 19.95 7.81
CA MET A 112 -18.66 20.24 8.88
C MET A 112 -18.20 18.94 9.53
N ILE A 113 -16.97 18.98 10.04
CA ILE A 113 -16.40 17.93 10.88
C ILE A 113 -16.21 18.54 12.27
N CYS A 114 -16.88 17.96 13.25
CA CYS A 114 -16.90 18.51 14.61
C CYS A 114 -16.36 17.52 15.65
N ALA A 115 -15.56 18.02 16.55
CA ALA A 115 -15.10 17.27 17.71
C ALA A 115 -16.26 16.90 18.63
N GLY A 116 -16.24 15.69 19.16
CA GLY A 116 -17.30 15.14 20.02
C GLY A 116 -18.56 14.70 19.27
N ARG A 117 -18.63 14.88 17.95
CA ARG A 117 -19.75 14.46 17.09
C ARG A 117 -19.31 13.48 16.01
N ASP A 118 -18.23 13.82 15.33
CA ASP A 118 -17.79 13.09 14.14
C ASP A 118 -16.60 12.17 14.45
N ALA A 119 -16.41 11.17 13.61
CA ALA A 119 -15.39 10.17 13.77
C ALA A 119 -14.54 10.03 12.51
N ILE A 120 -13.32 9.58 12.70
CA ILE A 120 -12.44 9.12 11.66
C ILE A 120 -12.69 7.64 11.45
N HIS A 121 -12.81 7.22 10.20
CA HIS A 121 -13.01 5.83 9.82
C HIS A 121 -11.71 5.25 9.28
N ALA A 122 -11.18 4.26 9.95
CA ALA A 122 -10.06 3.49 9.44
C ALA A 122 -10.51 2.58 8.29
N ARG A 123 -9.65 2.33 7.32
CA ARG A 123 -9.96 1.41 6.21
C ARG A 123 -10.24 -0.02 6.66
N SER A 124 -9.75 -0.40 7.82
CA SER A 124 -10.05 -1.68 8.46
C SER A 124 -11.48 -1.81 9.00
N GLY A 125 -12.27 -0.74 8.97
CA GLY A 125 -13.68 -0.71 9.38
C GLY A 125 -13.95 -0.13 10.77
N GLY A 126 -12.92 0.33 11.50
CA GLY A 126 -13.10 0.98 12.80
C GLY A 126 -13.49 2.46 12.67
N ALA A 127 -14.31 2.96 13.59
CA ALA A 127 -14.65 4.37 13.73
C ALA A 127 -14.08 4.90 15.04
N CYS A 128 -13.35 6.01 14.98
CA CYS A 128 -12.64 6.60 16.10
C CYS A 128 -13.08 8.04 16.31
N LEU A 129 -13.70 8.30 17.45
CA LEU A 129 -14.31 9.59 17.75
C LEU A 129 -13.24 10.69 17.82
N ILE A 130 -13.51 11.81 17.20
CA ILE A 130 -12.68 13.02 17.30
C ILE A 130 -12.94 13.66 18.66
N LYS A 131 -11.89 13.76 19.48
CA LYS A 131 -11.94 14.38 20.80
C LYS A 131 -11.87 15.89 20.71
N ARG A 132 -10.87 16.39 19.96
CA ARG A 132 -10.65 17.83 19.79
C ARG A 132 -9.73 18.14 18.62
N PHE A 133 -9.75 19.40 18.19
CA PHE A 133 -8.81 19.97 17.23
C PHE A 133 -7.82 20.90 17.93
N ARG A 134 -6.58 20.92 17.43
CA ARG A 134 -5.54 21.86 17.81
C ARG A 134 -4.97 22.49 16.55
N LYS A 135 -4.82 23.81 16.53
CA LYS A 135 -4.13 24.50 15.43
C LYS A 135 -2.63 24.40 15.66
N LEU A 136 -1.91 23.93 14.65
CA LEU A 136 -0.46 23.85 14.67
C LEU A 136 0.12 25.10 14.03
N VAL A 137 1.03 25.76 14.73
CA VAL A 137 1.82 26.88 14.22
C VAL A 137 3.30 26.53 14.36
N PRO A 138 4.15 26.94 13.40
CA PRO A 138 5.58 26.75 13.57
C PRO A 138 6.05 27.40 14.88
N ASP A 139 6.93 26.72 15.58
CA ASP A 139 7.61 27.25 16.77
C ASP A 139 8.97 27.78 16.28
N ASP A 140 9.05 29.09 16.15
CA ASP A 140 10.26 29.82 15.73
C ASP A 140 11.28 29.96 16.85
#